data_1fff21ce4b7c66adbbf8d26e51dadd42
#
_entry.id   1fff21ce4b7c66adbbf8d26e51dadd42
#
_cell.length_a   1.000
_cell.length_b   1.000
_cell.length_c   1.000
_cell.angle_alpha   90.00
_cell.angle_beta   90.00
_cell.angle_gamma   90.00
#
_symmetry.space_group_name_H-M   'P 1'
#
loop_
_entity.id
_entity.type
_entity.pdbx_description
1 polymer ?
#
loop_
_entity_poly.entity_id
_entity_poly.type
_entity_poly.pdbx_seq_one_letter_code
_entity_poly.pdbx_strand_id
1 'polypeptide(L)'
;MKNHILIAGIATLMLASCAQKSQTELTLSGLNPTKFQTVVNDAQTGLYTLKNKAGMEVCITNFGGRIVSIMVPDKNGEMKDVVLGFDSIADYINVPSDFGASIGRYANRINQGKMVLDGDTIQLPKNNFGHCLHGGPKGWQYQVYEANPIDETTLELTRFSPDGDANFPGNLTAKVLFKLTDDNAIDIKYSATTDKKTVINMTNHSYFNLSGNPSKAATDHILYVNADNYTPVDRTYMTTGEIVPVKDTPMDFTTPKAVGRDITNFDFIQLKYGNGYDHNWVLNTNGDVKQLAAKLTSPESGISLEVYTDEPGIQVYTGNFLDGTVKGKKGIVYNQRASVCLETQHYPDSPNKPQWPSVILEPGQTYNSECIFKFSVE
;
A
#
# COMPACT_ATOMS: atom_id res chain seq x y z
N MET A 1 -92.32 9.77 19.64
CA MET A 1 -90.94 10.37 19.74
C MET A 1 -89.93 9.24 19.68
N LYS A 2 -89.26 9.04 18.56
CA LYS A 2 -88.23 7.96 18.35
C LYS A 2 -86.93 8.63 18.22
N ASN A 3 -85.98 8.39 19.16
CA ASN A 3 -84.60 8.88 19.11
C ASN A 3 -83.79 7.95 18.24
N HIS A 4 -83.13 8.52 17.19
CA HIS A 4 -82.15 7.85 16.41
C HIS A 4 -80.77 8.26 16.93
N ILE A 5 -80.04 7.25 17.43
CA ILE A 5 -78.62 7.41 17.81
C ILE A 5 -77.78 7.10 16.58
N LEU A 6 -76.97 8.09 16.12
CA LEU A 6 -76.03 7.94 15.08
C LEU A 6 -74.67 7.48 15.66
N ILE A 7 -74.23 6.29 15.30
CA ILE A 7 -72.92 5.79 15.69
C ILE A 7 -71.91 6.14 14.55
N ALA A 8 -70.99 7.08 14.83
CA ALA A 8 -69.91 7.42 13.94
C ALA A 8 -68.74 6.42 14.18
N GLY A 9 -68.50 5.57 13.19
CA GLY A 9 -67.36 4.67 13.18
C GLY A 9 -66.09 5.41 12.80
N ILE A 10 -65.14 5.46 13.71
CA ILE A 10 -63.76 5.97 13.43
C ILE A 10 -62.96 4.81 12.82
N ALA A 11 -62.66 4.88 11.54
CA ALA A 11 -61.77 3.98 10.86
C ALA A 11 -60.31 4.43 11.11
N THR A 12 -59.56 3.75 11.95
CA THR A 12 -58.14 3.98 12.19
C THR A 12 -57.32 3.34 11.04
N LEU A 13 -56.83 4.13 10.11
CA LEU A 13 -55.87 3.69 9.13
C LEU A 13 -54.51 3.46 9.83
N MET A 14 -54.13 2.20 10.01
CA MET A 14 -52.78 1.84 10.37
C MET A 14 -51.89 1.98 9.10
N LEU A 15 -51.11 3.04 9.04
CA LEU A 15 -49.98 3.16 8.10
C LEU A 15 -48.87 2.22 8.54
N ALA A 16 -48.82 1.03 7.94
CA ALA A 16 -47.67 0.16 8.06
C ALA A 16 -46.49 0.80 7.28
N SER A 17 -45.64 1.52 7.99
CA SER A 17 -44.35 1.97 7.48
C SER A 17 -43.45 0.75 7.32
N CYS A 18 -43.39 0.18 6.12
CA CYS A 18 -42.35 -0.75 5.74
C CYS A 18 -41.02 0.03 5.68
N ALA A 19 -40.25 0.02 6.75
CA ALA A 19 -38.88 0.41 6.72
C ALA A 19 -38.15 -0.59 5.82
N GLN A 20 -38.02 -0.24 4.54
CA GLN A 20 -37.13 -0.93 3.61
C GLN A 20 -35.70 -0.78 4.18
N LYS A 21 -35.15 -1.84 4.79
CA LYS A 21 -33.72 -1.92 5.06
C LYS A 21 -33.05 -1.78 3.70
N SER A 22 -32.43 -0.63 3.44
CA SER A 22 -31.55 -0.49 2.28
C SER A 22 -30.50 -1.58 2.36
N GLN A 23 -30.56 -2.56 1.46
CA GLN A 23 -29.48 -3.53 1.34
C GLN A 23 -28.22 -2.72 1.01
N THR A 24 -27.22 -2.79 1.87
CA THR A 24 -25.93 -2.15 1.60
C THR A 24 -25.36 -2.79 0.35
N GLU A 25 -25.14 -2.00 -0.69
CA GLU A 25 -24.58 -2.46 -1.94
C GLU A 25 -23.13 -2.91 -1.70
N LEU A 26 -22.80 -4.13 -2.14
CA LEU A 26 -21.43 -4.64 -2.08
C LEU A 26 -20.62 -3.99 -3.19
N THR A 27 -19.32 -3.83 -2.96
CA THR A 27 -18.36 -3.42 -3.98
C THR A 27 -18.21 -4.51 -5.07
N LEU A 28 -17.58 -4.18 -6.18
CA LEU A 28 -17.32 -5.15 -7.24
C LEU A 28 -16.48 -6.35 -6.77
N SER A 29 -15.58 -6.13 -5.80
CA SER A 29 -14.81 -7.19 -5.15
C SER A 29 -15.62 -8.01 -4.13
N GLY A 30 -16.84 -7.58 -3.81
CA GLY A 30 -17.73 -8.23 -2.84
C GLY A 30 -17.53 -7.74 -1.40
N LEU A 31 -16.79 -6.66 -1.19
CA LEU A 31 -16.62 -6.06 0.14
C LEU A 31 -17.93 -5.38 0.59
N ASN A 32 -18.24 -5.53 1.88
CA ASN A 32 -19.32 -4.80 2.51
C ASN A 32 -18.81 -3.53 3.19
N PRO A 33 -19.13 -2.31 2.69
CA PRO A 33 -18.63 -1.06 3.25
C PRO A 33 -18.91 -0.89 4.75
N THR A 34 -20.03 -1.44 5.25
CA THR A 34 -20.37 -1.34 6.68
C THR A 34 -19.39 -2.08 7.60
N LYS A 35 -18.69 -3.10 7.10
CA LYS A 35 -17.65 -3.81 7.84
C LYS A 35 -16.36 -3.01 8.03
N PHE A 36 -16.25 -1.86 7.37
CA PHE A 36 -15.11 -0.95 7.49
C PHE A 36 -15.43 0.28 8.36
N GLN A 37 -16.64 0.35 8.91
CA GLN A 37 -17.11 1.46 9.74
C GLN A 37 -16.95 1.12 11.24
N THR A 38 -16.02 1.80 11.90
CA THR A 38 -15.83 1.76 13.35
C THR A 38 -15.11 3.02 13.81
N VAL A 39 -14.95 3.18 15.12
CA VAL A 39 -14.15 4.26 15.70
C VAL A 39 -12.84 3.67 16.22
N VAL A 40 -11.71 4.22 15.77
CA VAL A 40 -10.36 3.85 16.22
C VAL A 40 -9.67 5.12 16.67
N ASN A 41 -9.22 5.18 17.93
CA ASN A 41 -8.58 6.37 18.53
C ASN A 41 -9.38 7.66 18.25
N ASP A 42 -10.68 7.64 18.55
CA ASP A 42 -11.64 8.75 18.36
C ASP A 42 -11.87 9.20 16.91
N ALA A 43 -11.36 8.47 15.95
CA ALA A 43 -11.53 8.76 14.52
C ALA A 43 -12.38 7.69 13.82
N GLN A 44 -13.30 8.14 12.96
CA GLN A 44 -14.19 7.26 12.20
C GLN A 44 -13.44 6.62 11.02
N THR A 45 -13.54 5.30 10.90
CA THR A 45 -13.04 4.57 9.72
C THR A 45 -14.14 4.37 8.68
N GLY A 46 -13.75 4.14 7.42
CA GLY A 46 -14.65 3.88 6.31
C GLY A 46 -13.97 3.16 5.15
N LEU A 47 -14.77 2.75 4.19
CA LEU A 47 -14.34 2.23 2.89
C LEU A 47 -14.82 3.19 1.80
N TYR A 48 -13.90 3.64 0.97
CA TYR A 48 -14.12 4.57 -0.14
C TYR A 48 -13.88 3.85 -1.44
N THR A 49 -14.82 3.96 -2.37
CA THR A 49 -14.75 3.25 -3.65
C THR A 49 -14.57 4.26 -4.78
N LEU A 50 -13.48 4.11 -5.52
CA LEU A 50 -13.21 4.87 -6.74
C LEU A 50 -13.57 4.01 -7.94
N LYS A 51 -14.25 4.62 -8.94
CA LYS A 51 -14.67 3.94 -10.18
C LYS A 51 -14.37 4.82 -11.38
N ASN A 52 -13.76 4.25 -12.42
CA ASN A 52 -13.54 4.95 -13.68
C ASN A 52 -14.55 4.49 -14.75
N LYS A 53 -14.56 5.19 -15.88
CA LYS A 53 -15.46 4.88 -17.01
C LYS A 53 -15.13 3.56 -17.72
N ALA A 54 -13.90 3.05 -17.55
CA ALA A 54 -13.48 1.76 -18.11
C ALA A 54 -13.95 0.56 -17.28
N GLY A 55 -14.58 0.80 -16.10
CA GLY A 55 -15.12 -0.25 -15.23
C GLY A 55 -14.14 -0.76 -14.17
N MET A 56 -12.94 -0.18 -14.08
CA MET A 56 -12.02 -0.46 -12.97
C MET A 56 -12.57 0.11 -11.67
N GLU A 57 -12.43 -0.64 -10.57
CA GLU A 57 -12.83 -0.23 -9.22
C GLU A 57 -11.66 -0.39 -8.25
N VAL A 58 -11.47 0.60 -7.40
CA VAL A 58 -10.47 0.59 -6.33
C VAL A 58 -11.15 0.92 -5.01
N CYS A 59 -11.00 0.05 -4.01
CA CYS A 59 -11.50 0.29 -2.67
C CYS A 59 -10.36 0.67 -1.73
N ILE A 60 -10.54 1.77 -0.99
CA ILE A 60 -9.54 2.34 -0.08
C ILE A 60 -10.17 2.52 1.28
N THR A 61 -9.49 2.08 2.36
CA THR A 61 -9.88 2.45 3.72
C THR A 61 -8.96 3.53 4.25
N ASN A 62 -9.52 4.48 5.00
CA ASN A 62 -8.73 5.52 5.66
C ASN A 62 -7.96 5.01 6.90
N PHE A 63 -8.17 3.78 7.34
CA PHE A 63 -7.30 3.13 8.31
C PHE A 63 -6.01 2.68 7.63
N GLY A 64 -4.92 3.39 7.89
CA GLY A 64 -3.63 3.17 7.24
C GLY A 64 -3.54 3.67 5.80
N GLY A 65 -4.56 4.40 5.30
CA GLY A 65 -4.60 4.85 3.90
C GLY A 65 -4.40 3.69 2.93
N ARG A 66 -5.14 2.58 3.14
CA ARG A 66 -4.87 1.29 2.49
C ARG A 66 -5.72 1.08 1.24
N ILE A 67 -5.08 0.64 0.17
CA ILE A 67 -5.77 0.00 -0.94
C ILE A 67 -6.20 -1.41 -0.48
N VAL A 68 -7.51 -1.65 -0.44
CA VAL A 68 -8.12 -2.91 0.03
C VAL A 68 -8.39 -3.87 -1.12
N SER A 69 -8.84 -3.34 -2.27
CA SER A 69 -9.07 -4.12 -3.49
C SER A 69 -8.80 -3.28 -4.73
N ILE A 70 -8.37 -3.94 -5.80
CA ILE A 70 -8.21 -3.39 -7.15
C ILE A 70 -8.84 -4.38 -8.11
N MET A 71 -9.97 -3.99 -8.71
CA MET A 71 -10.70 -4.81 -9.68
C MET A 71 -10.34 -4.38 -11.10
N VAL A 72 -9.71 -5.29 -11.84
CA VAL A 72 -9.32 -5.10 -13.25
C VAL A 72 -9.74 -6.30 -14.09
N PRO A 73 -10.06 -6.12 -15.38
CA PRO A 73 -10.40 -7.24 -16.24
C PRO A 73 -9.16 -8.07 -16.59
N ASP A 74 -9.32 -9.39 -16.67
CA ASP A 74 -8.34 -10.30 -17.25
C ASP A 74 -8.48 -10.40 -18.79
N LYS A 75 -7.64 -11.24 -19.42
CA LYS A 75 -7.68 -11.49 -20.88
C LYS A 75 -9.01 -12.04 -21.43
N ASN A 76 -9.90 -12.52 -20.56
CA ASN A 76 -11.23 -13.00 -20.91
C ASN A 76 -12.32 -11.97 -20.61
N GLY A 77 -11.95 -10.79 -20.06
CA GLY A 77 -12.87 -9.75 -19.60
C GLY A 77 -13.47 -10.02 -18.21
N GLU A 78 -12.99 -11.03 -17.48
CA GLU A 78 -13.44 -11.31 -16.12
C GLU A 78 -12.72 -10.40 -15.11
N MET A 79 -13.49 -9.73 -14.27
CA MET A 79 -12.93 -8.84 -13.23
C MET A 79 -12.21 -9.64 -12.15
N LYS A 80 -10.94 -9.31 -11.91
CA LYS A 80 -10.09 -9.94 -10.91
C LYS A 80 -9.66 -8.91 -9.86
N ASP A 81 -9.68 -9.33 -8.59
CA ASP A 81 -9.07 -8.55 -7.50
C ASP A 81 -7.59 -8.91 -7.41
N VAL A 82 -6.73 -7.97 -7.72
CA VAL A 82 -5.29 -8.21 -7.92
C VAL A 82 -4.43 -7.84 -6.72
N VAL A 83 -4.99 -7.57 -5.54
CA VAL A 83 -4.25 -7.28 -4.31
C VAL A 83 -4.72 -8.12 -3.13
N LEU A 84 -3.80 -8.42 -2.22
CA LEU A 84 -4.11 -9.03 -0.94
C LEU A 84 -4.69 -7.98 0.03
N GLY A 85 -5.50 -8.44 0.99
CA GLY A 85 -6.11 -7.60 2.02
C GLY A 85 -7.11 -8.39 2.86
N PHE A 86 -7.97 -7.68 3.60
CA PHE A 86 -9.00 -8.26 4.44
C PHE A 86 -10.41 -7.78 4.07
N ASP A 87 -11.44 -8.51 4.54
CA ASP A 87 -12.84 -8.21 4.26
C ASP A 87 -13.45 -7.23 5.29
N SER A 88 -12.71 -6.85 6.33
CA SER A 88 -13.20 -5.97 7.38
C SER A 88 -12.10 -5.15 8.04
N ILE A 89 -12.51 -4.03 8.66
CA ILE A 89 -11.61 -3.22 9.48
C ILE A 89 -11.13 -3.97 10.73
N ALA A 90 -11.98 -4.84 11.29
CA ALA A 90 -11.62 -5.64 12.46
C ALA A 90 -10.42 -6.55 12.18
N ASP A 91 -10.34 -7.11 10.98
CA ASP A 91 -9.21 -7.95 10.57
C ASP A 91 -7.92 -7.13 10.47
N TYR A 92 -7.97 -5.92 9.88
CA TYR A 92 -6.81 -5.00 9.83
C TYR A 92 -6.33 -4.54 11.22
N ILE A 93 -7.24 -4.42 12.19
CA ILE A 93 -6.90 -4.04 13.58
C ILE A 93 -6.28 -5.23 14.33
N ASN A 94 -6.85 -6.43 14.15
CA ASN A 94 -6.47 -7.62 14.94
C ASN A 94 -5.30 -8.40 14.34
N VAL A 95 -5.06 -8.27 13.03
CA VAL A 95 -3.97 -8.96 12.31
C VAL A 95 -3.00 -7.90 11.78
N PRO A 96 -1.91 -7.61 12.51
CA PRO A 96 -0.90 -6.65 12.05
C PRO A 96 -0.40 -7.02 10.67
N SER A 97 -0.49 -6.08 9.74
CA SER A 97 -0.07 -6.26 8.34
C SER A 97 0.20 -4.93 7.69
N ASP A 98 0.91 -4.94 6.57
CA ASP A 98 1.16 -3.77 5.74
C ASP A 98 0.33 -3.78 4.45
N PHE A 99 -0.61 -4.73 4.29
CA PHE A 99 -1.43 -4.89 3.07
C PHE A 99 -2.05 -3.57 2.62
N GLY A 100 -1.63 -3.09 1.45
CA GLY A 100 -2.12 -1.90 0.78
C GLY A 100 -1.82 -0.55 1.45
N ALA A 101 -1.08 -0.53 2.55
CA ALA A 101 -0.93 0.65 3.41
C ALA A 101 -0.13 1.79 2.75
N SER A 102 -0.53 3.02 3.07
CA SER A 102 0.31 4.21 2.89
C SER A 102 1.27 4.32 4.07
N ILE A 103 2.52 3.91 3.84
CA ILE A 103 3.55 3.81 4.86
C ILE A 103 4.14 5.20 5.14
N GLY A 104 4.37 5.47 6.43
CA GLY A 104 5.03 6.67 6.96
C GLY A 104 5.28 6.56 8.47
N ARG A 105 6.00 7.52 9.12
CA ARG A 105 6.64 8.70 8.51
C ARG A 105 7.80 8.33 7.59
N TYR A 106 8.45 7.15 7.83
CA TYR A 106 9.59 6.68 7.06
C TYR A 106 9.35 5.22 6.60
N ALA A 107 9.24 5.04 5.30
CA ALA A 107 9.11 3.72 4.67
C ALA A 107 10.42 2.95 4.75
N ASN A 108 10.32 1.62 4.89
CA ASN A 108 11.42 0.71 5.08
C ASN A 108 12.21 0.98 6.40
N ARG A 109 13.46 0.54 6.49
CA ARG A 109 14.23 0.47 7.75
C ARG A 109 15.12 1.68 7.96
N ILE A 110 15.25 2.08 9.25
CA ILE A 110 16.32 2.96 9.76
C ILE A 110 17.15 2.12 10.73
N ASN A 111 18.47 2.08 10.49
CA ASN A 111 19.42 1.21 11.19
C ASN A 111 19.40 1.45 12.70
N GLN A 112 19.14 0.38 13.47
CA GLN A 112 19.00 0.40 14.94
C GLN A 112 18.00 1.44 15.45
N GLY A 113 17.10 1.94 14.58
CA GLY A 113 16.21 3.05 14.87
C GLY A 113 16.95 4.35 15.17
N LYS A 114 18.18 4.55 14.67
CA LYS A 114 19.05 5.66 15.03
C LYS A 114 19.33 6.54 13.83
N MET A 115 19.16 7.84 14.00
CA MET A 115 19.55 8.84 13.00
C MET A 115 20.13 10.08 13.71
N VAL A 116 20.87 10.89 12.96
CA VAL A 116 21.44 12.16 13.45
C VAL A 116 20.87 13.30 12.63
N LEU A 117 20.25 14.28 13.29
CA LEU A 117 19.77 15.51 12.67
C LEU A 117 20.36 16.70 13.45
N ASP A 118 21.06 17.62 12.77
CA ASP A 118 21.70 18.81 13.34
C ASP A 118 22.62 18.53 14.55
N GLY A 119 23.25 17.37 14.58
CA GLY A 119 24.12 16.92 15.64
C GLY A 119 23.43 16.16 16.77
N ASP A 120 22.12 16.19 16.83
CA ASP A 120 21.33 15.44 17.82
C ASP A 120 21.07 14.02 17.35
N THR A 121 21.33 13.07 18.23
CA THR A 121 20.99 11.66 18.00
C THR A 121 19.54 11.40 18.38
N ILE A 122 18.74 10.97 17.40
CA ILE A 122 17.35 10.60 17.60
C ILE A 122 17.24 9.08 17.62
N GLN A 123 16.60 8.55 18.68
CA GLN A 123 16.35 7.13 18.84
C GLN A 123 14.87 6.85 18.56
N LEU A 124 14.59 6.18 17.44
CA LEU A 124 13.27 5.69 17.06
C LEU A 124 12.99 4.32 17.70
N PRO A 125 11.72 3.92 17.83
CA PRO A 125 11.36 2.58 18.28
C PRO A 125 11.93 1.50 17.38
N LYS A 126 12.27 0.36 17.96
CA LYS A 126 12.75 -0.83 17.23
C LYS A 126 11.64 -1.86 17.19
N ASN A 127 11.22 -2.25 16.01
CA ASN A 127 10.11 -3.18 15.82
C ASN A 127 10.41 -4.35 14.87
N ASN A 128 11.59 -4.34 14.21
CA ASN A 128 11.93 -5.38 13.25
C ASN A 128 13.45 -5.64 13.24
N PHE A 129 13.90 -6.82 13.63
CA PHE A 129 15.31 -7.25 13.66
C PHE A 129 16.28 -6.23 14.29
N GLY A 130 15.80 -5.44 15.26
CA GLY A 130 16.60 -4.41 15.90
C GLY A 130 16.61 -3.05 15.22
N HIS A 131 15.86 -2.88 14.15
CA HIS A 131 15.72 -1.65 13.37
C HIS A 131 14.33 -1.02 13.57
N CYS A 132 14.17 0.25 13.16
CA CYS A 132 12.86 0.87 12.99
C CYS A 132 12.39 0.58 11.57
N LEU A 133 11.28 -0.13 11.43
CA LEU A 133 10.63 -0.47 10.16
C LEU A 133 9.30 0.28 10.03
N HIS A 134 9.06 0.91 8.88
CA HIS A 134 7.78 1.51 8.50
C HIS A 134 7.20 2.48 9.54
N GLY A 135 8.05 3.35 10.11
CA GLY A 135 7.64 4.33 11.12
C GLY A 135 7.49 3.76 12.52
N GLY A 136 7.87 2.49 12.74
CA GLY A 136 7.83 1.85 14.06
C GLY A 136 6.52 1.11 14.36
N PRO A 137 6.33 0.61 15.60
CA PRO A 137 5.20 -0.27 15.97
C PRO A 137 3.83 0.42 15.92
N LYS A 138 3.81 1.75 15.84
CA LYS A 138 2.62 2.59 15.67
C LYS A 138 2.72 3.43 14.40
N GLY A 139 3.38 2.90 13.37
CA GLY A 139 3.51 3.55 12.07
C GLY A 139 2.16 3.91 11.45
N TRP A 140 2.18 4.69 10.39
CA TRP A 140 0.96 5.26 9.81
C TRP A 140 0.00 4.20 9.24
N GLN A 141 0.48 3.02 8.95
CA GLN A 141 -0.37 1.86 8.57
C GLN A 141 -1.37 1.44 9.66
N TYR A 142 -1.17 1.86 10.90
CA TYR A 142 -2.06 1.59 12.04
C TYR A 142 -2.82 2.84 12.51
N GLN A 143 -2.83 3.91 11.72
CA GLN A 143 -3.46 5.18 12.06
C GLN A 143 -4.64 5.47 11.15
N VAL A 144 -5.62 6.22 11.65
CA VAL A 144 -6.74 6.69 10.84
C VAL A 144 -6.37 8.03 10.22
N TYR A 145 -6.58 8.15 8.91
CA TYR A 145 -6.45 9.39 8.17
C TYR A 145 -7.80 10.10 8.11
N GLU A 146 -7.83 11.41 8.12
CA GLU A 146 -8.98 12.18 7.70
C GLU A 146 -9.20 11.97 6.21
N ALA A 147 -10.43 11.61 5.82
CA ALA A 147 -10.76 11.28 4.44
C ALA A 147 -11.65 12.37 3.83
N ASN A 148 -11.26 12.84 2.66
CA ASN A 148 -11.99 13.82 1.86
C ASN A 148 -12.22 13.24 0.44
N PRO A 149 -13.37 12.57 0.20
CA PRO A 149 -13.76 12.18 -1.16
C PRO A 149 -14.02 13.44 -2.00
N ILE A 150 -13.26 13.62 -3.09
CA ILE A 150 -13.36 14.81 -3.95
C ILE A 150 -14.41 14.55 -5.05
N ASP A 151 -14.31 13.39 -5.70
CA ASP A 151 -15.25 12.91 -6.71
C ASP A 151 -15.24 11.36 -6.79
N GLU A 152 -15.94 10.78 -7.79
CA GLU A 152 -16.03 9.33 -7.97
C GLU A 152 -14.69 8.63 -8.27
N THR A 153 -13.68 9.38 -8.64
CA THR A 153 -12.35 8.87 -9.05
C THR A 153 -11.23 9.34 -8.14
N THR A 154 -11.49 10.24 -7.18
CA THR A 154 -10.46 10.96 -6.43
C THR A 154 -10.76 10.99 -4.93
N LEU A 155 -9.81 10.52 -4.14
CA LEU A 155 -9.84 10.54 -2.67
C LEU A 155 -8.56 11.19 -2.13
N GLU A 156 -8.69 12.23 -1.30
CA GLU A 156 -7.60 12.77 -0.50
C GLU A 156 -7.67 12.24 0.93
N LEU A 157 -6.54 11.75 1.44
CA LEU A 157 -6.37 11.36 2.83
C LEU A 157 -5.35 12.28 3.49
N THR A 158 -5.66 12.81 4.68
CA THR A 158 -4.76 13.68 5.44
C THR A 158 -4.40 13.05 6.77
N ARG A 159 -3.11 13.07 7.12
CA ARG A 159 -2.58 12.61 8.41
C ARG A 159 -1.79 13.72 9.09
N PHE A 160 -2.19 14.08 10.31
CA PHE A 160 -1.37 14.88 11.21
C PHE A 160 -0.55 13.95 12.12
N SER A 161 0.77 14.14 12.13
CA SER A 161 1.73 13.41 12.96
C SER A 161 2.43 14.43 13.86
N PRO A 162 2.13 14.46 15.18
CA PRO A 162 2.67 15.48 16.09
C PRO A 162 4.17 15.32 16.32
N ASP A 163 4.82 16.38 16.79
CA ASP A 163 6.22 16.36 17.24
C ASP A 163 6.42 15.25 18.27
N GLY A 164 7.41 14.38 18.04
CA GLY A 164 7.67 13.20 18.87
C GLY A 164 6.82 11.98 18.57
N ASP A 165 5.96 12.00 17.55
CA ASP A 165 5.24 10.80 17.09
C ASP A 165 6.26 9.73 16.65
N ALA A 166 6.23 8.56 17.30
CA ALA A 166 7.29 7.53 17.22
C ALA A 166 8.71 8.07 17.37
N ASN A 167 8.90 9.17 18.12
CA ASN A 167 10.13 9.93 18.33
C ASN A 167 10.66 10.69 17.10
N PHE A 168 9.90 10.78 16.01
CA PHE A 168 10.26 11.66 14.89
C PHE A 168 10.04 13.13 15.28
N PRO A 169 10.99 14.03 14.98
CA PRO A 169 10.84 15.46 15.29
C PRO A 169 9.87 16.14 14.33
N GLY A 170 9.24 17.21 14.84
CA GLY A 170 8.38 18.12 14.11
C GLY A 170 6.93 17.66 13.98
N ASN A 171 6.02 18.63 14.11
CA ASN A 171 4.66 18.48 13.66
C ASN A 171 4.65 18.37 12.14
N LEU A 172 4.05 17.33 11.62
CA LEU A 172 4.04 17.08 10.19
C LEU A 172 2.61 16.79 9.73
N THR A 173 2.19 17.46 8.67
CA THR A 173 0.94 17.14 7.97
C THR A 173 1.27 16.49 6.64
N ALA A 174 0.84 15.25 6.47
CA ALA A 174 0.98 14.49 5.23
C ALA A 174 -0.37 14.32 4.54
N LYS A 175 -0.34 14.33 3.20
CA LYS A 175 -1.49 14.04 2.36
C LYS A 175 -1.16 12.93 1.39
N VAL A 176 -2.15 12.08 1.13
CA VAL A 176 -2.12 11.04 0.09
C VAL A 176 -3.33 11.26 -0.79
N LEU A 177 -3.09 11.63 -2.04
CA LEU A 177 -4.13 11.78 -3.05
C LEU A 177 -4.13 10.54 -3.95
N PHE A 178 -5.23 9.81 -3.94
CA PHE A 178 -5.49 8.70 -4.85
C PHE A 178 -6.39 9.19 -5.98
N LYS A 179 -5.94 9.00 -7.22
CA LYS A 179 -6.74 9.31 -8.40
C LYS A 179 -6.77 8.11 -9.34
N LEU A 180 -7.96 7.60 -9.60
CA LEU A 180 -8.19 6.56 -10.60
C LEU A 180 -8.47 7.21 -11.96
N THR A 181 -7.61 6.96 -12.94
CA THR A 181 -7.73 7.55 -14.28
C THR A 181 -8.56 6.68 -15.23
N ASP A 182 -9.06 7.27 -16.32
CA ASP A 182 -9.87 6.55 -17.32
C ASP A 182 -9.05 5.54 -18.16
N ASP A 183 -7.70 5.62 -18.11
CA ASP A 183 -6.78 4.67 -18.76
C ASP A 183 -6.24 3.60 -17.77
N ASN A 184 -7.02 3.33 -16.71
CA ASN A 184 -6.77 2.29 -15.72
C ASN A 184 -5.47 2.47 -14.91
N ALA A 185 -5.10 3.70 -14.58
CA ALA A 185 -4.01 3.97 -13.67
C ALA A 185 -4.52 4.49 -12.32
N ILE A 186 -3.87 4.06 -11.24
CA ILE A 186 -3.99 4.62 -9.91
C ILE A 186 -2.79 5.56 -9.73
N ASP A 187 -3.02 6.86 -9.83
CA ASP A 187 -2.04 7.91 -9.56
C ASP A 187 -2.09 8.23 -8.07
N ILE A 188 -1.01 7.98 -7.35
CA ILE A 188 -0.86 8.21 -5.92
C ILE A 188 0.15 9.33 -5.71
N LYS A 189 -0.32 10.48 -5.20
CA LYS A 189 0.55 11.62 -4.89
C LYS A 189 0.66 11.80 -3.39
N TYR A 190 1.87 11.84 -2.92
CA TYR A 190 2.21 12.15 -1.54
C TYR A 190 2.71 13.58 -1.44
N SER A 191 2.27 14.30 -0.41
CA SER A 191 2.84 15.59 -0.06
C SER A 191 2.90 15.75 1.46
N ALA A 192 3.90 16.49 1.97
CA ALA A 192 3.97 16.79 3.38
C ALA A 192 4.70 18.10 3.66
N THR A 193 4.32 18.73 4.78
CA THR A 193 4.99 19.91 5.34
C THR A 193 5.27 19.71 6.81
N THR A 194 6.30 20.37 7.34
CA THR A 194 6.72 20.26 8.75
C THR A 194 7.06 21.62 9.34
N ASP A 195 7.02 21.74 10.67
CA ASP A 195 7.46 22.91 11.41
C ASP A 195 8.89 22.79 11.98
N LYS A 196 9.49 21.58 11.91
CA LYS A 196 10.88 21.30 12.29
C LYS A 196 11.54 20.41 11.29
N LYS A 197 12.87 20.49 11.17
CA LYS A 197 13.66 19.53 10.40
C LYS A 197 13.33 18.09 10.82
N THR A 198 13.01 17.26 9.86
CA THR A 198 12.66 15.85 10.06
C THR A 198 13.08 15.02 8.85
N VAL A 199 12.81 13.72 8.89
CA VAL A 199 12.92 12.83 7.74
C VAL A 199 11.53 12.37 7.30
N ILE A 200 11.38 12.18 5.99
CA ILE A 200 10.15 11.63 5.41
C ILE A 200 10.48 10.75 4.22
N ASN A 201 9.78 9.64 4.12
CA ASN A 201 9.82 8.71 3.01
C ASN A 201 8.49 7.95 3.02
N MET A 202 7.66 8.13 2.00
CA MET A 202 6.33 7.50 1.92
C MET A 202 6.29 6.52 0.77
N THR A 203 5.49 5.46 0.92
CA THR A 203 5.25 4.48 -0.14
C THR A 203 3.88 3.83 0.04
N ASN A 204 3.39 3.14 -1.00
CA ASN A 204 2.25 2.23 -0.92
C ASN A 204 2.75 0.78 -0.88
N HIS A 205 2.29 0.03 0.12
CA HIS A 205 2.68 -1.35 0.35
C HIS A 205 1.62 -2.35 -0.13
N SER A 206 1.17 -2.19 -1.39
CA SER A 206 0.24 -3.15 -1.99
C SER A 206 0.93 -4.47 -2.31
N TYR A 207 0.24 -5.57 -2.00
CA TYR A 207 0.68 -6.94 -2.25
C TYR A 207 -0.05 -7.45 -3.50
N PHE A 208 0.61 -7.38 -4.65
CA PHE A 208 0.01 -7.74 -5.93
C PHE A 208 0.05 -9.24 -6.20
N ASN A 209 -1.10 -9.80 -6.60
CA ASN A 209 -1.18 -11.10 -7.27
C ASN A 209 -2.08 -10.94 -8.49
N LEU A 210 -1.46 -10.71 -9.63
CA LEU A 210 -2.15 -10.37 -10.87
C LEU A 210 -2.93 -11.54 -11.49
N SER A 211 -2.75 -12.78 -10.97
CA SER A 211 -3.62 -13.90 -11.39
C SER A 211 -5.05 -13.76 -10.84
N GLY A 212 -5.28 -12.88 -9.84
CA GLY A 212 -6.54 -12.78 -9.11
C GLY A 212 -6.84 -13.98 -8.20
N ASN A 213 -5.86 -14.87 -8.00
CA ASN A 213 -5.98 -16.04 -7.14
C ASN A 213 -4.84 -16.13 -6.12
N PRO A 214 -4.91 -15.42 -4.98
CA PRO A 214 -3.84 -15.38 -3.99
C PRO A 214 -3.69 -16.66 -3.16
N SER A 215 -4.45 -17.72 -3.44
CA SER A 215 -4.15 -19.07 -2.91
C SER A 215 -2.94 -19.69 -3.59
N LYS A 216 -2.54 -19.17 -4.75
CA LYS A 216 -1.34 -19.55 -5.50
C LYS A 216 -0.21 -18.57 -5.23
N ALA A 217 1.02 -19.05 -5.31
CA ALA A 217 2.19 -18.18 -5.30
C ALA A 217 2.27 -17.34 -6.59
N ALA A 218 2.72 -16.08 -6.48
CA ALA A 218 2.95 -15.17 -7.60
C ALA A 218 4.34 -15.37 -8.26
N THR A 219 4.93 -16.55 -8.11
CA THR A 219 6.29 -16.86 -8.60
C THR A 219 6.38 -17.04 -10.11
N ASP A 220 5.26 -17.30 -10.76
CA ASP A 220 5.13 -17.38 -12.22
C ASP A 220 5.02 -16.00 -12.90
N HIS A 221 4.75 -14.94 -12.12
CA HIS A 221 4.67 -13.58 -12.65
C HIS A 221 6.00 -13.16 -13.26
N ILE A 222 5.94 -12.50 -14.40
CA ILE A 222 7.10 -11.98 -15.12
C ILE A 222 7.39 -10.57 -14.63
N LEU A 223 8.58 -10.35 -14.09
CA LEU A 223 9.02 -9.07 -13.56
C LEU A 223 10.11 -8.47 -14.45
N TYR A 224 9.98 -7.17 -14.72
CA TYR A 224 10.99 -6.28 -15.26
C TYR A 224 11.24 -5.15 -14.26
N VAL A 225 12.50 -4.75 -14.06
CA VAL A 225 12.88 -3.57 -13.28
C VAL A 225 13.93 -2.77 -14.06
N ASN A 226 13.67 -1.48 -14.26
CA ASN A 226 14.57 -0.55 -14.93
C ASN A 226 15.65 -0.07 -13.95
N ALA A 227 16.57 -0.96 -13.61
CA ALA A 227 17.64 -0.69 -12.64
C ALA A 227 18.86 -1.54 -12.94
N ASP A 228 20.02 -0.90 -13.09
CA ASP A 228 21.31 -1.57 -13.27
C ASP A 228 21.97 -1.94 -11.94
N ASN A 229 21.45 -1.41 -10.83
CA ASN A 229 22.04 -1.57 -9.50
C ASN A 229 20.96 -1.82 -8.45
N TYR A 230 21.40 -2.36 -7.30
CA TYR A 230 20.56 -2.52 -6.10
C TYR A 230 21.37 -2.22 -4.83
N THR A 231 20.69 -2.04 -3.69
CA THR A 231 21.36 -1.89 -2.39
C THR A 231 21.36 -3.24 -1.67
N PRO A 232 22.54 -3.88 -1.45
CA PRO A 232 22.60 -5.15 -0.75
C PRO A 232 22.23 -5.01 0.73
N VAL A 233 21.74 -6.11 1.32
CA VAL A 233 21.37 -6.18 2.73
C VAL A 233 22.20 -7.18 3.50
N ASP A 234 22.25 -7.03 4.82
CA ASP A 234 22.75 -8.04 5.74
C ASP A 234 21.63 -9.00 6.18
N ARG A 235 21.95 -9.95 7.08
CA ARG A 235 20.99 -10.94 7.62
C ARG A 235 19.84 -10.32 8.46
N THR A 236 19.90 -9.03 8.77
CA THR A 236 18.86 -8.29 9.48
C THR A 236 18.04 -7.41 8.53
N TYR A 237 18.21 -7.62 7.22
CA TYR A 237 17.56 -6.85 6.15
C TYR A 237 17.99 -5.37 6.11
N MET A 238 19.10 -5.03 6.77
CA MET A 238 19.63 -3.68 6.76
C MET A 238 20.60 -3.51 5.60
N THR A 239 20.44 -2.40 4.85
CA THR A 239 21.34 -2.07 3.74
C THR A 239 22.77 -1.87 4.22
N THR A 240 23.73 -2.41 3.48
CA THR A 240 25.17 -2.28 3.80
C THR A 240 25.71 -0.86 3.55
N GLY A 241 24.99 -0.05 2.76
CA GLY A 241 25.43 1.28 2.32
C GLY A 241 26.12 1.27 0.95
N GLU A 242 26.25 0.10 0.34
CA GLU A 242 26.76 -0.07 -0.99
C GLU A 242 25.66 0.01 -2.05
N ILE A 243 26.03 0.34 -3.26
CA ILE A 243 25.22 0.20 -4.48
C ILE A 243 26.02 -0.71 -5.40
N VAL A 244 25.46 -1.86 -5.74
CA VAL A 244 26.15 -2.89 -6.51
C VAL A 244 25.38 -3.29 -7.77
N PRO A 245 26.07 -3.72 -8.85
CA PRO A 245 25.39 -4.04 -10.11
C PRO A 245 24.52 -5.30 -9.98
N VAL A 246 23.39 -5.32 -10.70
CA VAL A 246 22.52 -6.50 -10.82
C VAL A 246 23.04 -7.49 -11.85
N LYS A 247 23.83 -7.02 -12.83
CA LYS A 247 24.30 -7.79 -13.98
C LYS A 247 24.97 -9.10 -13.55
N ASP A 248 24.65 -10.19 -14.25
CA ASP A 248 25.19 -11.54 -14.01
C ASP A 248 24.83 -12.11 -12.61
N THR A 249 23.78 -11.56 -11.96
CA THR A 249 23.29 -12.03 -10.66
C THR A 249 21.80 -12.42 -10.74
N PRO A 250 21.27 -13.14 -9.75
CA PRO A 250 19.83 -13.37 -9.63
C PRO A 250 18.99 -12.08 -9.51
N MET A 251 19.60 -10.95 -9.13
CA MET A 251 18.94 -9.64 -8.99
C MET A 251 18.69 -8.95 -10.33
N ASP A 252 19.21 -9.48 -11.45
CA ASP A 252 19.04 -8.88 -12.77
C ASP A 252 17.64 -9.12 -13.33
N PHE A 253 16.81 -8.06 -13.32
CA PHE A 253 15.50 -7.98 -13.93
C PHE A 253 15.46 -6.95 -15.08
N THR A 254 16.60 -6.55 -15.61
CA THR A 254 16.68 -5.66 -16.78
C THR A 254 16.12 -6.33 -18.05
N THR A 255 16.09 -7.65 -18.07
CA THR A 255 15.32 -8.46 -19.03
C THR A 255 14.20 -9.17 -18.27
N PRO A 256 12.94 -9.07 -18.75
CA PRO A 256 11.81 -9.69 -18.08
C PRO A 256 12.02 -11.18 -17.82
N LYS A 257 11.79 -11.63 -16.59
CA LYS A 257 11.89 -13.03 -16.19
C LYS A 257 10.90 -13.38 -15.10
N ALA A 258 10.56 -14.68 -15.00
CA ALA A 258 9.70 -15.14 -13.91
C ALA A 258 10.36 -14.87 -12.55
N VAL A 259 9.58 -14.33 -11.60
CA VAL A 259 10.03 -14.05 -10.22
C VAL A 259 10.58 -15.32 -9.57
N GLY A 260 9.96 -16.47 -9.83
CA GLY A 260 10.36 -17.75 -9.26
C GLY A 260 11.62 -18.36 -9.85
N ARG A 261 12.15 -17.81 -10.98
CA ARG A 261 13.30 -18.45 -11.69
C ARG A 261 14.51 -18.66 -10.79
N ASP A 262 14.85 -17.64 -10.01
CA ASP A 262 16.07 -17.65 -9.20
C ASP A 262 15.78 -17.52 -7.68
N ILE A 263 14.50 -17.34 -7.27
CA ILE A 263 14.09 -16.94 -5.93
C ILE A 263 14.57 -17.89 -4.80
N THR A 264 14.87 -19.15 -5.12
CA THR A 264 15.39 -20.15 -4.18
C THR A 264 16.88 -20.44 -4.35
N ASN A 265 17.57 -19.65 -5.18
CA ASN A 265 19.04 -19.76 -5.33
C ASN A 265 19.73 -19.18 -4.08
N PHE A 266 19.72 -19.93 -2.98
CA PHE A 266 20.31 -19.52 -1.69
C PHE A 266 21.85 -19.65 -1.63
N ASP A 267 22.51 -20.06 -2.71
CA ASP A 267 23.95 -19.92 -2.87
C ASP A 267 24.30 -18.43 -3.09
N PHE A 268 23.38 -17.66 -3.67
CA PHE A 268 23.50 -16.20 -3.73
C PHE A 268 23.07 -15.59 -2.40
N ILE A 269 24.04 -15.01 -1.69
CA ILE A 269 23.87 -14.58 -0.28
C ILE A 269 22.71 -13.64 -0.04
N GLN A 270 22.36 -12.76 -1.02
CA GLN A 270 21.27 -11.81 -0.87
C GLN A 270 19.90 -12.52 -0.87
N LEU A 271 19.68 -13.48 -1.74
CA LEU A 271 18.45 -14.29 -1.71
C LEU A 271 18.36 -15.15 -0.44
N LYS A 272 19.49 -15.61 0.09
CA LYS A 272 19.52 -16.30 1.37
C LYS A 272 19.12 -15.39 2.53
N TYR A 273 19.62 -14.14 2.57
CA TYR A 273 19.27 -13.15 3.60
C TYR A 273 17.80 -12.73 3.49
N GLY A 274 17.31 -12.45 2.27
CA GLY A 274 15.93 -12.05 2.02
C GLY A 274 14.91 -13.18 2.10
N ASN A 275 15.36 -14.46 2.19
CA ASN A 275 14.52 -15.64 2.00
C ASN A 275 13.72 -15.55 0.68
N GLY A 276 14.35 -15.01 -0.35
CA GLY A 276 13.79 -14.58 -1.62
C GLY A 276 14.15 -13.11 -1.90
N TYR A 277 13.34 -12.41 -2.69
CA TYR A 277 13.56 -10.99 -2.91
C TYR A 277 12.91 -10.16 -1.79
N ASP A 278 13.69 -9.29 -1.18
CA ASP A 278 13.29 -8.24 -0.25
C ASP A 278 14.40 -7.16 -0.26
N HIS A 279 14.53 -6.49 -1.40
CA HIS A 279 15.65 -5.59 -1.67
C HIS A 279 15.17 -4.34 -2.39
N ASN A 280 15.97 -3.28 -2.31
CA ASN A 280 15.74 -2.04 -3.04
C ASN A 280 16.61 -2.00 -4.30
N TRP A 281 15.98 -1.78 -5.45
CA TRP A 281 16.63 -1.50 -6.73
C TRP A 281 16.82 0.01 -6.93
N VAL A 282 17.97 0.40 -7.44
CA VAL A 282 18.33 1.79 -7.80
C VAL A 282 17.82 2.06 -9.20
N LEU A 283 16.76 2.85 -9.32
CA LEU A 283 16.10 3.09 -10.61
C LEU A 283 16.94 3.94 -11.56
N ASN A 284 16.94 3.57 -12.84
CA ASN A 284 17.59 4.32 -13.91
C ASN A 284 16.74 5.51 -14.41
N THR A 285 15.50 5.66 -13.91
CA THR A 285 14.56 6.70 -14.34
C THR A 285 14.97 8.11 -13.92
N ASN A 286 15.90 8.23 -12.96
CA ASN A 286 16.40 9.52 -12.45
C ASN A 286 15.28 10.49 -12.02
N GLY A 287 14.17 9.98 -11.45
CA GLY A 287 13.02 10.77 -11.03
C GLY A 287 12.08 11.21 -12.16
N ASP A 288 12.26 10.70 -13.38
CA ASP A 288 11.33 10.98 -14.46
C ASP A 288 10.13 10.01 -14.42
N VAL A 289 9.01 10.49 -13.89
CA VAL A 289 7.75 9.75 -13.75
C VAL A 289 7.15 9.27 -15.09
N LYS A 290 7.69 9.70 -16.22
CA LYS A 290 7.25 9.25 -17.56
C LYS A 290 8.00 8.00 -18.02
N GLN A 291 9.08 7.63 -17.35
CA GLN A 291 9.85 6.44 -17.66
C GLN A 291 9.34 5.25 -16.86
N LEU A 292 9.20 4.11 -17.52
CA LEU A 292 8.82 2.86 -16.86
C LEU A 292 9.88 2.46 -15.83
N ALA A 293 9.46 2.36 -14.56
CA ALA A 293 10.32 1.92 -13.46
C ALA A 293 10.32 0.41 -13.29
N ALA A 294 9.13 -0.22 -13.35
CA ALA A 294 8.98 -1.66 -13.27
C ALA A 294 7.71 -2.13 -13.98
N LYS A 295 7.68 -3.41 -14.35
CA LYS A 295 6.52 -4.07 -14.93
C LYS A 295 6.38 -5.47 -14.35
N LEU A 296 5.14 -5.83 -13.96
CA LEU A 296 4.78 -7.16 -13.49
C LEU A 296 3.63 -7.68 -14.34
N THR A 297 3.74 -8.90 -14.88
CA THR A 297 2.70 -9.50 -15.72
C THR A 297 2.38 -10.91 -15.22
N SER A 298 1.10 -11.25 -15.11
CA SER A 298 0.67 -12.62 -14.85
C SER A 298 0.39 -13.35 -16.16
N PRO A 299 1.10 -14.41 -16.51
CA PRO A 299 0.81 -15.21 -17.71
C PRO A 299 -0.56 -15.90 -17.63
N GLU A 300 -1.06 -16.20 -16.43
CA GLU A 300 -2.35 -16.86 -16.21
C GLU A 300 -3.51 -15.95 -16.62
N SER A 301 -3.55 -14.72 -16.11
CA SER A 301 -4.63 -13.77 -16.34
C SER A 301 -4.43 -12.86 -17.56
N GLY A 302 -3.17 -12.67 -18.01
CA GLY A 302 -2.79 -11.64 -18.96
C GLY A 302 -2.77 -10.24 -18.37
N ILE A 303 -3.06 -10.05 -17.08
CA ILE A 303 -3.02 -8.74 -16.42
C ILE A 303 -1.57 -8.30 -16.24
N SER A 304 -1.30 -7.07 -16.62
CA SER A 304 -0.01 -6.40 -16.52
C SER A 304 -0.14 -5.14 -15.68
N LEU A 305 0.83 -4.93 -14.78
CA LEU A 305 1.00 -3.74 -13.96
C LEU A 305 2.29 -3.05 -14.35
N GLU A 306 2.20 -1.81 -14.83
CA GLU A 306 3.32 -0.91 -15.03
C GLU A 306 3.42 0.07 -13.86
N VAL A 307 4.64 0.30 -13.38
CA VAL A 307 4.95 1.22 -12.28
C VAL A 307 5.78 2.37 -12.80
N TYR A 308 5.32 3.60 -12.52
CA TYR A 308 6.03 4.84 -12.81
C TYR A 308 6.18 5.64 -11.53
N THR A 309 7.31 6.34 -11.35
CA THR A 309 7.57 7.09 -10.12
C THR A 309 8.67 8.13 -10.31
N ASP A 310 8.64 9.17 -9.49
CA ASP A 310 9.75 10.12 -9.31
C ASP A 310 10.71 9.71 -8.19
N GLU A 311 10.43 8.59 -7.49
CA GLU A 311 11.32 8.06 -6.46
C GLU A 311 12.60 7.44 -7.05
N PRO A 312 13.75 7.53 -6.33
CA PRO A 312 15.02 7.02 -6.81
C PRO A 312 15.15 5.50 -6.75
N GLY A 313 14.26 4.82 -6.03
CA GLY A 313 14.33 3.38 -5.81
C GLY A 313 12.98 2.70 -5.77
N ILE A 314 13.03 1.38 -5.87
CA ILE A 314 11.87 0.50 -5.72
C ILE A 314 12.26 -0.72 -4.89
N GLN A 315 11.54 -0.96 -3.81
CA GLN A 315 11.63 -2.22 -3.08
C GLN A 315 10.79 -3.27 -3.78
N VAL A 316 11.39 -4.41 -4.09
CA VAL A 316 10.68 -5.60 -4.55
C VAL A 316 10.68 -6.62 -3.42
N TYR A 317 9.48 -6.92 -2.91
CA TYR A 317 9.27 -7.89 -1.85
C TYR A 317 8.31 -8.99 -2.31
N THR A 318 8.69 -10.24 -2.16
CA THR A 318 7.98 -11.38 -2.74
C THR A 318 7.11 -12.15 -1.74
N GLY A 319 6.60 -11.46 -0.70
CA GLY A 319 5.71 -12.10 0.29
C GLY A 319 6.38 -13.24 1.07
N ASN A 320 7.68 -13.13 1.33
CA ASN A 320 8.49 -14.19 1.91
C ASN A 320 8.10 -14.57 3.34
N PHE A 321 7.47 -13.63 4.08
CA PHE A 321 7.00 -13.81 5.47
C PHE A 321 5.55 -14.26 5.57
N LEU A 322 4.82 -14.37 4.46
CA LEU A 322 3.50 -15.01 4.45
C LEU A 322 3.68 -16.50 4.69
N ASP A 323 3.06 -17.04 5.74
CA ASP A 323 3.32 -18.39 6.24
C ASP A 323 2.08 -19.30 6.29
N GLY A 324 0.95 -18.82 5.72
CA GLY A 324 -0.30 -19.56 5.73
C GLY A 324 -1.13 -19.40 7.00
N THR A 325 -0.71 -18.58 7.95
CA THR A 325 -1.50 -18.28 9.17
C THR A 325 -2.54 -17.20 8.94
N VAL A 326 -2.33 -16.32 7.96
CA VAL A 326 -3.23 -15.22 7.63
C VAL A 326 -4.32 -15.68 6.67
N LYS A 327 -5.58 -15.47 7.08
CA LYS A 327 -6.77 -15.60 6.23
C LYS A 327 -7.18 -14.20 5.77
N GLY A 328 -7.05 -13.95 4.49
CA GLY A 328 -7.41 -12.68 3.87
C GLY A 328 -8.84 -12.64 3.33
N LYS A 329 -9.05 -11.84 2.30
CA LYS A 329 -10.35 -11.68 1.65
C LYS A 329 -10.97 -13.03 1.25
N LYS A 330 -12.30 -13.14 1.43
CA LYS A 330 -13.08 -14.37 1.14
C LYS A 330 -12.54 -15.62 1.87
N GLY A 331 -11.79 -15.42 2.98
CA GLY A 331 -11.22 -16.50 3.78
C GLY A 331 -10.05 -17.23 3.11
N ILE A 332 -9.47 -16.69 2.03
CA ILE A 332 -8.33 -17.28 1.34
C ILE A 332 -7.10 -17.20 2.22
N VAL A 333 -6.41 -18.32 2.38
CA VAL A 333 -5.16 -18.40 3.13
C VAL A 333 -4.02 -17.85 2.27
N TYR A 334 -3.25 -16.91 2.81
CA TYR A 334 -2.08 -16.34 2.15
C TYR A 334 -0.82 -17.10 2.52
N ASN A 335 -0.36 -17.92 1.58
CA ASN A 335 0.86 -18.71 1.73
C ASN A 335 2.10 -17.89 1.32
N GLN A 336 3.28 -18.42 1.63
CA GLN A 336 4.55 -17.82 1.22
C GLN A 336 4.55 -17.55 -0.29
N ARG A 337 4.99 -16.34 -0.67
CA ARG A 337 5.09 -15.88 -2.06
C ARG A 337 3.74 -15.73 -2.78
N ALA A 338 2.65 -15.57 -2.02
CA ALA A 338 1.33 -15.31 -2.61
C ALA A 338 1.24 -13.96 -3.34
N SER A 339 2.28 -13.11 -3.27
CA SER A 339 2.27 -11.77 -3.84
C SER A 339 3.66 -11.23 -4.14
N VAL A 340 3.67 -10.14 -4.93
CA VAL A 340 4.83 -9.27 -5.14
C VAL A 340 4.45 -7.85 -4.73
N CYS A 341 5.27 -7.19 -3.88
CA CYS A 341 5.16 -5.77 -3.57
C CYS A 341 6.16 -4.99 -4.42
N LEU A 342 5.74 -3.81 -4.90
CA LEU A 342 6.52 -2.88 -5.71
C LEU A 342 6.41 -1.50 -5.06
N GLU A 343 7.30 -1.23 -4.09
CA GLU A 343 7.24 -0.07 -3.21
C GLU A 343 8.23 0.99 -3.69
N THR A 344 7.71 2.01 -4.36
CA THR A 344 8.54 3.15 -4.82
C THR A 344 8.92 4.01 -3.62
N GLN A 345 10.22 4.30 -3.44
CA GLN A 345 10.73 4.90 -2.21
C GLN A 345 12.15 5.45 -2.36
N HIS A 346 12.57 6.28 -1.42
CA HIS A 346 13.99 6.49 -1.15
C HIS A 346 14.60 5.22 -0.55
N TYR A 347 15.93 5.06 -0.71
CA TYR A 347 16.60 3.83 -0.27
C TYR A 347 16.49 3.64 1.25
N PRO A 348 16.37 2.38 1.73
CA PRO A 348 16.35 2.10 3.16
C PRO A 348 17.57 2.65 3.87
N ASP A 349 17.39 3.25 5.07
CA ASP A 349 18.44 3.86 5.88
C ASP A 349 19.10 5.13 5.28
N SER A 350 18.46 5.81 4.33
CA SER A 350 18.97 7.07 3.75
C SER A 350 19.30 8.16 4.78
N PRO A 351 18.62 8.30 5.94
CA PRO A 351 19.04 9.27 6.96
C PRO A 351 20.48 9.08 7.44
N ASN A 352 21.01 7.86 7.38
CA ASN A 352 22.36 7.49 7.80
C ASN A 352 23.35 7.35 6.63
N LYS A 353 22.94 7.72 5.42
CA LYS A 353 23.71 7.57 4.18
C LYS A 353 23.74 8.90 3.41
N PRO A 354 24.54 9.89 3.85
CA PRO A 354 24.53 11.24 3.28
C PRO A 354 24.95 11.29 1.78
N GLN A 355 25.52 10.20 1.25
CA GLN A 355 25.86 10.04 -0.17
C GLN A 355 24.65 9.63 -1.03
N TRP A 356 23.53 9.24 -0.42
CA TRP A 356 22.29 8.86 -1.11
C TRP A 356 21.32 10.03 -1.23
N PRO A 357 20.28 9.93 -2.07
CA PRO A 357 19.24 10.96 -2.16
C PRO A 357 18.68 11.33 -0.79
N SER A 358 18.56 12.63 -0.54
CA SER A 358 18.18 13.16 0.78
C SER A 358 16.71 12.91 1.07
N VAL A 359 16.43 12.51 2.32
CA VAL A 359 15.08 12.33 2.88
C VAL A 359 14.75 13.40 3.93
N ILE A 360 15.58 14.43 4.02
CA ILE A 360 15.41 15.53 4.95
C ILE A 360 14.31 16.46 4.44
N LEU A 361 13.40 16.82 5.32
CA LEU A 361 12.40 17.85 5.11
C LEU A 361 12.63 18.99 6.09
N GLU A 362 12.88 20.19 5.57
CA GLU A 362 13.07 21.42 6.35
C GLU A 362 11.74 22.21 6.46
N PRO A 363 11.56 23.01 7.50
CA PRO A 363 10.47 23.97 7.58
C PRO A 363 10.43 24.87 6.35
N GLY A 364 9.22 25.08 5.80
CA GLY A 364 9.02 25.88 4.60
C GLY A 364 9.22 25.13 3.27
N GLN A 365 9.70 23.89 3.32
CA GLN A 365 9.73 22.99 2.16
C GLN A 365 8.48 22.13 2.12
N THR A 366 8.16 21.61 0.93
CA THR A 366 7.13 20.59 0.73
C THR A 366 7.78 19.33 0.18
N TYR A 367 7.60 18.20 0.89
CA TYR A 367 7.86 16.89 0.34
C TYR A 367 6.81 16.58 -0.73
N ASN A 368 7.23 16.08 -1.87
CA ASN A 368 6.36 15.55 -2.91
C ASN A 368 6.95 14.25 -3.42
N SER A 369 6.07 13.30 -3.70
CA SER A 369 6.41 12.03 -4.34
C SER A 369 5.21 11.51 -5.11
N GLU A 370 5.44 10.81 -6.21
CA GLU A 370 4.41 10.27 -7.09
C GLU A 370 4.70 8.81 -7.44
N CYS A 371 3.65 7.98 -7.33
CA CYS A 371 3.66 6.58 -7.77
C CYS A 371 2.42 6.31 -8.62
N ILE A 372 2.59 5.79 -9.82
CA ILE A 372 1.50 5.43 -10.72
C ILE A 372 1.52 3.91 -10.95
N PHE A 373 0.42 3.25 -10.59
CA PHE A 373 0.14 1.86 -10.90
C PHE A 373 -0.82 1.79 -12.08
N LYS A 374 -0.31 1.46 -13.27
CA LYS A 374 -1.11 1.38 -14.50
C LYS A 374 -1.36 -0.06 -14.91
N PHE A 375 -2.64 -0.41 -15.09
CA PHE A 375 -3.06 -1.76 -15.43
C PHE A 375 -3.46 -1.88 -16.89
N SER A 376 -3.08 -3.00 -17.51
CA SER A 376 -3.46 -3.38 -18.88
C SER A 376 -3.60 -4.88 -18.98
N VAL A 377 -4.06 -5.36 -20.15
CA VAL A 377 -4.15 -6.78 -20.50
C VAL A 377 -3.27 -7.05 -21.70
N GLU A 378 -2.47 -8.12 -21.67
CA GLU A 378 -1.57 -8.60 -22.75
C GLU A 378 -2.02 -9.93 -23.31
#